data_8e4f6224d54acb5c12a0c05b1377858b
#
_entry.id   8e4f6224d54acb5c12a0c05b1377858b
#
_cell.length_a   1.000
_cell.length_b   1.000
_cell.length_c   1.000
_cell.angle_alpha   90.00
_cell.angle_beta   90.00
_cell.angle_gamma   90.00
#
_symmetry.space_group_name_H-M   'P 1'
#
loop_
_entity.id
_entity.type
_entity.pdbx_description
1 polymer ?
#
loop_
_entity_poly.entity_id
_entity_poly.type
_entity_poly.pdbx_seq_one_letter_code
_entity_poly.pdbx_strand_id
1 'polypeptide(L)'
;KYPRCSTDRNTAEKHNLEWVTPGHSLFEAIRRHTLKLAQQPFSKGACYYSLQHEQPARIDFYRARIVDGLGQVVHERLFAVEISTNDRNGNNPEKDYRLVEPSVLGDFTPINPPDQPPEIVKESEPIGWLYTQVLQTFLEETRQERLSEVERIAKHVELSLTELLQRTDEEIGKANEDKEKGVPGADGRLAQAENRHGELLARREMRRAELQRQRSLTLQAVERITSVLILPHPEREAPEVRRIRPNLETEEIAMRVTMEYEEAHGRKVHDVHEKNLGYDLTSLDPDSGELRLIEVKGLAAAAGTILLTPNEQRVAEDRRDCYWLYIVTNCADKPTLQEPVKDPARFDWHEVTKVAHYYLSVDTMTKPMQISEDKLDYKK
;
A
#
# COMPACT_ATOMS: atom_id res chain seq x y z
N LYS A 1 -3.95 -10.08 34.50
CA LYS A 1 -5.01 -10.55 33.62
C LYS A 1 -5.04 -9.55 32.46
N TYR A 2 -4.64 -9.99 31.26
CA TYR A 2 -4.69 -9.12 30.11
C TYR A 2 -6.16 -8.89 29.72
N PRO A 3 -6.57 -7.68 29.37
CA PRO A 3 -7.92 -7.44 28.86
C PRO A 3 -8.11 -8.26 27.57
N ARG A 4 -9.33 -8.68 27.33
CA ARG A 4 -9.66 -9.28 26.03
C ARG A 4 -9.58 -8.19 24.98
N CYS A 5 -8.89 -8.43 23.88
CA CYS A 5 -8.68 -7.48 22.82
C CYS A 5 -9.01 -8.07 21.45
N SER A 6 -9.26 -7.21 20.47
CA SER A 6 -9.48 -7.56 19.07
C SER A 6 -8.81 -6.53 18.17
N THR A 7 -8.29 -6.97 17.03
CA THR A 7 -7.82 -6.09 15.95
C THR A 7 -8.94 -5.66 15.02
N ASP A 8 -10.08 -6.36 15.04
CA ASP A 8 -11.28 -6.00 14.31
C ASP A 8 -12.17 -5.08 15.14
N ARG A 9 -12.55 -3.92 14.57
CA ARG A 9 -13.34 -2.90 15.25
C ARG A 9 -14.73 -3.40 15.64
N ASN A 10 -15.42 -4.05 14.69
CA ASN A 10 -16.79 -4.49 14.88
C ASN A 10 -16.88 -5.56 15.97
N THR A 11 -15.93 -6.48 15.99
CA THR A 11 -15.80 -7.50 17.02
C THR A 11 -15.50 -6.89 18.38
N ALA A 12 -14.62 -5.88 18.43
CA ALA A 12 -14.30 -5.18 19.67
C ALA A 12 -15.53 -4.48 20.25
N GLU A 13 -16.27 -3.72 19.45
CA GLU A 13 -17.49 -3.03 19.86
C GLU A 13 -18.60 -4.01 20.28
N LYS A 14 -18.85 -5.07 19.48
CA LYS A 14 -19.90 -6.08 19.74
C LYS A 14 -19.69 -6.83 21.06
N HIS A 15 -18.43 -7.12 21.41
CA HIS A 15 -18.09 -7.94 22.58
C HIS A 15 -17.49 -7.14 23.74
N ASN A 16 -17.50 -5.80 23.66
CA ASN A 16 -16.89 -4.88 24.63
C ASN A 16 -15.43 -5.26 24.92
N LEU A 17 -14.65 -5.42 23.86
CA LEU A 17 -13.23 -5.74 23.90
C LEU A 17 -12.41 -4.46 23.68
N GLU A 18 -11.15 -4.47 24.12
CA GLU A 18 -10.20 -3.41 23.81
C GLU A 18 -9.80 -3.50 22.31
N TRP A 19 -9.99 -2.41 21.56
CA TRP A 19 -9.63 -2.38 20.16
C TRP A 19 -8.15 -2.04 19.98
N VAL A 20 -7.38 -3.01 19.45
CA VAL A 20 -5.93 -2.89 19.21
C VAL A 20 -5.69 -2.30 17.84
N THR A 21 -5.17 -1.07 17.81
CA THR A 21 -4.80 -0.34 16.60
C THR A 21 -3.32 0.05 16.65
N PRO A 22 -2.72 0.53 15.54
CA PRO A 22 -1.44 1.23 15.57
C PRO A 22 -1.46 2.34 16.62
N GLY A 23 -0.45 2.39 17.48
CA GLY A 23 -0.38 3.28 18.65
C GLY A 23 -0.87 2.67 19.97
N HIS A 24 -1.62 1.57 19.93
CA HIS A 24 -2.00 0.83 21.14
C HIS A 24 -0.75 0.20 21.79
N SER A 25 -0.67 0.21 23.13
CA SER A 25 0.53 -0.25 23.87
C SER A 25 0.93 -1.70 23.54
N LEU A 26 -0.05 -2.60 23.38
CA LEU A 26 0.19 -3.99 22.99
C LEU A 26 0.72 -4.08 21.55
N PHE A 27 0.11 -3.34 20.60
CA PHE A 27 0.58 -3.28 19.23
C PHE A 27 2.02 -2.80 19.14
N GLU A 28 2.35 -1.71 19.83
CA GLU A 28 3.70 -1.13 19.83
C GLU A 28 4.73 -2.03 20.53
N ALA A 29 4.31 -2.80 21.54
CA ALA A 29 5.18 -3.79 22.17
C ALA A 29 5.51 -4.95 21.23
N ILE A 30 4.50 -5.49 20.53
CA ILE A 30 4.67 -6.55 19.52
C ILE A 30 5.53 -6.03 18.38
N ARG A 31 5.21 -4.85 17.82
CA ARG A 31 5.99 -4.22 16.74
C ARG A 31 7.46 -4.09 17.10
N ARG A 32 7.79 -3.53 18.27
CA ARG A 32 9.18 -3.38 18.75
C ARG A 32 9.89 -4.73 18.90
N HIS A 33 9.19 -5.72 19.43
CA HIS A 33 9.75 -7.06 19.62
C HIS A 33 10.03 -7.73 18.27
N THR A 34 9.09 -7.67 17.33
CA THR A 34 9.25 -8.22 15.98
C THR A 34 10.39 -7.55 15.22
N LEU A 35 10.48 -6.21 15.26
CA LEU A 35 11.59 -5.48 14.63
C LEU A 35 12.95 -5.89 15.21
N LYS A 36 13.04 -6.07 16.53
CA LYS A 36 14.28 -6.54 17.19
C LYS A 36 14.67 -7.95 16.74
N LEU A 37 13.70 -8.86 16.60
CA LEU A 37 13.95 -10.23 16.12
C LEU A 37 14.34 -10.24 14.63
N ALA A 38 13.74 -9.38 13.82
CA ALA A 38 13.96 -9.31 12.39
C ALA A 38 15.28 -8.60 12.00
N GLN A 39 15.88 -7.82 12.89
CA GLN A 39 17.07 -7.01 12.59
C GLN A 39 18.25 -7.81 12.03
N GLN A 40 18.58 -8.96 12.64
CA GLN A 40 19.67 -9.82 12.17
C GLN A 40 19.37 -10.54 10.85
N PRO A 41 18.18 -11.17 10.67
CA PRO A 41 17.80 -11.74 9.38
C PRO A 41 17.82 -10.71 8.25
N PHE A 42 17.29 -9.51 8.45
CA PHE A 42 17.27 -8.47 7.42
C PHE A 42 18.68 -8.06 6.97
N SER A 43 19.63 -7.97 7.87
CA SER A 43 21.01 -7.61 7.49
C SER A 43 21.72 -8.66 6.64
N LYS A 44 21.27 -9.92 6.66
CA LYS A 44 21.85 -11.01 5.86
C LYS A 44 21.30 -11.08 4.45
N GLY A 45 20.14 -10.44 4.18
CA GLY A 45 19.38 -10.61 2.96
C GLY A 45 18.66 -11.96 2.88
N ALA A 46 18.08 -12.25 1.73
CA ALA A 46 17.36 -13.49 1.46
C ALA A 46 17.54 -13.90 0.00
N CYS A 47 17.24 -15.16 -0.31
CA CYS A 47 17.23 -15.68 -1.68
C CYS A 47 15.89 -16.34 -1.98
N TYR A 48 15.43 -16.18 -3.22
CA TYR A 48 14.16 -16.75 -3.67
C TYR A 48 14.29 -17.29 -5.09
N TYR A 49 13.46 -18.29 -5.41
CA TYR A 49 13.16 -18.67 -6.78
C TYR A 49 11.91 -17.96 -7.29
N SER A 50 11.93 -17.62 -8.58
CA SER A 50 10.78 -17.05 -9.30
C SER A 50 10.55 -17.81 -10.61
N LEU A 51 9.30 -18.12 -10.91
CA LEU A 51 8.90 -18.70 -12.22
C LEU A 51 8.85 -17.63 -13.33
N GLN A 52 8.68 -16.36 -12.96
CA GLN A 52 8.55 -15.25 -13.91
C GLN A 52 9.91 -14.77 -14.42
N HIS A 53 10.94 -14.77 -13.57
CA HIS A 53 12.27 -14.28 -13.94
C HIS A 53 13.02 -15.26 -14.83
N GLU A 54 13.59 -14.73 -15.93
CA GLU A 54 14.45 -15.50 -16.86
C GLU A 54 15.91 -15.45 -16.49
N GLN A 55 16.30 -14.34 -15.90
CA GLN A 55 17.66 -14.07 -15.45
C GLN A 55 17.66 -13.73 -13.96
N PRO A 56 18.80 -13.90 -13.29
CA PRO A 56 18.93 -13.46 -11.91
C PRO A 56 18.61 -11.96 -11.76
N ALA A 57 17.87 -11.61 -10.72
CA ALA A 57 17.56 -10.23 -10.35
C ALA A 57 17.88 -9.98 -8.88
N ARG A 58 17.96 -8.71 -8.47
CA ARG A 58 18.13 -8.30 -7.09
C ARG A 58 17.07 -7.26 -6.74
N ILE A 59 16.45 -7.39 -5.59
CA ILE A 59 15.53 -6.38 -5.06
C ILE A 59 16.17 -5.75 -3.83
N ASP A 60 16.43 -4.45 -3.90
CA ASP A 60 16.94 -3.66 -2.78
C ASP A 60 15.81 -2.89 -2.11
N PHE A 61 15.73 -3.00 -0.79
CA PHE A 61 14.72 -2.33 0.02
C PHE A 61 15.31 -1.09 0.67
N TYR A 62 14.69 0.05 0.45
CA TYR A 62 15.11 1.35 0.93
C TYR A 62 14.03 1.99 1.81
N ARG A 63 14.46 2.58 2.90
CA ARG A 63 13.63 3.43 3.74
C ARG A 63 13.94 4.89 3.45
N ALA A 64 12.95 5.66 3.07
CA ALA A 64 13.05 7.10 2.90
C ALA A 64 12.15 7.80 3.92
N ARG A 65 12.68 8.89 4.52
CA ARG A 65 11.99 9.72 5.49
C ARG A 65 11.99 11.16 5.06
N ILE A 66 10.85 11.80 5.22
CA ILE A 66 10.69 13.24 5.05
C ILE A 66 10.48 13.84 6.43
N VAL A 67 11.27 14.83 6.76
CA VAL A 67 11.18 15.56 8.03
C VAL A 67 10.83 17.02 7.80
N ASP A 68 10.17 17.61 8.78
CA ASP A 68 9.90 19.04 8.79
C ASP A 68 11.09 19.85 9.38
N GLY A 69 11.00 21.19 9.34
CA GLY A 69 12.01 22.07 9.88
C GLY A 69 12.14 22.05 11.42
N LEU A 70 11.33 21.24 12.11
CA LEU A 70 11.45 20.94 13.52
C LEU A 70 12.18 19.60 13.75
N GLY A 71 12.54 18.87 12.67
CA GLY A 71 13.15 17.55 12.72
C GLY A 71 12.16 16.42 12.99
N GLN A 72 10.85 16.68 12.91
CA GLN A 72 9.81 15.67 13.09
C GLN A 72 9.60 14.88 11.80
N VAL A 73 9.49 13.57 11.89
CA VAL A 73 9.17 12.73 10.74
C VAL A 73 7.72 12.98 10.33
N VAL A 74 7.53 13.54 9.13
CA VAL A 74 6.23 13.81 8.54
C VAL A 74 5.73 12.58 7.79
N HIS A 75 6.63 11.96 7.01
CA HIS A 75 6.30 10.74 6.26
C HIS A 75 7.52 9.80 6.22
N GLU A 76 7.23 8.50 6.32
CA GLU A 76 8.22 7.44 6.13
C GLU A 76 7.64 6.41 5.18
N ARG A 77 8.40 6.03 4.14
CA ARG A 77 7.97 5.05 3.14
C ARG A 77 9.08 4.06 2.82
N LEU A 78 8.66 2.81 2.59
CA LEU A 78 9.50 1.74 2.09
C LEU A 78 9.41 1.69 0.58
N PHE A 79 10.56 1.61 -0.09
CA PHE A 79 10.67 1.44 -1.52
C PHE A 79 11.44 0.16 -1.82
N ALA A 80 10.97 -0.61 -2.79
CA ALA A 80 11.67 -1.78 -3.30
C ALA A 80 12.07 -1.52 -4.75
N VAL A 81 13.35 -1.64 -5.05
CA VAL A 81 13.91 -1.44 -6.40
C VAL A 81 14.42 -2.77 -6.90
N GLU A 82 13.80 -3.29 -7.93
CA GLU A 82 14.28 -4.44 -8.67
C GLU A 82 15.37 -4.00 -9.65
N ILE A 83 16.41 -4.78 -9.70
CA ILE A 83 17.58 -4.59 -10.54
C ILE A 83 17.79 -5.87 -11.34
N SER A 84 17.62 -5.78 -12.64
CA SER A 84 17.86 -6.89 -13.57
C SER A 84 18.88 -6.51 -14.62
N THR A 85 19.44 -7.51 -15.29
CA THR A 85 20.31 -7.31 -16.44
C THR A 85 19.58 -7.79 -17.68
N ASN A 86 19.44 -6.92 -18.67
CA ASN A 86 18.82 -7.27 -19.94
C ASN A 86 19.92 -7.45 -20.97
N ASP A 87 20.26 -8.68 -21.29
CA ASP A 87 21.27 -9.00 -22.31
C ASP A 87 20.58 -9.33 -23.65
N ARG A 88 19.93 -8.32 -24.25
CA ARG A 88 19.28 -8.50 -25.56
C ARG A 88 20.30 -8.69 -26.74
N ASN A 89 21.56 -8.34 -26.55
CA ASN A 89 22.56 -8.31 -27.63
C ASN A 89 23.88 -9.01 -27.31
N GLY A 90 24.06 -9.70 -26.18
CA GLY A 90 25.27 -10.53 -25.89
C GLY A 90 26.57 -9.79 -25.63
N ASN A 91 26.62 -8.45 -25.75
CA ASN A 91 27.87 -7.70 -25.68
C ASN A 91 27.94 -6.58 -24.64
N ASN A 92 26.82 -6.19 -24.05
CA ASN A 92 26.81 -5.22 -22.95
C ASN A 92 25.46 -5.34 -22.19
N PRO A 93 25.43 -6.01 -21.04
CA PRO A 93 24.21 -6.15 -20.27
C PRO A 93 23.75 -4.76 -19.80
N GLU A 94 22.66 -4.27 -20.38
CA GLU A 94 22.03 -3.03 -19.97
C GLU A 94 21.26 -3.32 -18.68
N LYS A 95 21.50 -2.49 -17.65
CA LYS A 95 20.84 -2.62 -16.36
C LYS A 95 19.48 -1.99 -16.43
N ASP A 96 18.49 -2.72 -15.96
CA ASP A 96 17.12 -2.25 -15.84
C ASP A 96 16.76 -2.07 -14.37
N TYR A 97 16.13 -0.93 -14.05
CA TYR A 97 15.68 -0.59 -12.70
C TYR A 97 14.18 -0.39 -12.71
N ARG A 98 13.49 -1.10 -11.84
CA ARG A 98 12.05 -1.03 -11.72
C ARG A 98 11.64 -0.86 -10.26
N LEU A 99 10.72 0.07 -10.00
CA LEU A 99 10.05 0.13 -8.71
C LEU A 99 9.05 -1.03 -8.63
N VAL A 100 9.14 -1.80 -7.56
CA VAL A 100 8.21 -2.90 -7.28
C VAL A 100 7.58 -2.75 -5.92
N GLU A 101 6.39 -3.30 -5.74
CA GLU A 101 5.78 -3.31 -4.42
C GLU A 101 6.52 -4.30 -3.51
N PRO A 102 6.77 -3.96 -2.24
CA PRO A 102 7.43 -4.87 -1.29
C PRO A 102 6.73 -6.21 -1.12
N SER A 103 5.43 -6.27 -1.38
CA SER A 103 4.61 -7.48 -1.34
C SER A 103 4.95 -8.52 -2.40
N VAL A 104 5.68 -8.14 -3.46
CA VAL A 104 6.11 -9.06 -4.53
C VAL A 104 6.87 -10.29 -4.02
N LEU A 105 7.52 -10.19 -2.86
CA LEU A 105 8.19 -11.33 -2.23
C LEU A 105 7.20 -12.46 -1.85
N GLY A 106 5.93 -12.16 -1.72
CA GLY A 106 4.88 -13.15 -1.46
C GLY A 106 4.68 -14.15 -2.59
N ASP A 107 5.09 -13.80 -3.82
CA ASP A 107 4.97 -14.64 -5.01
C ASP A 107 6.21 -15.50 -5.26
N PHE A 108 7.26 -15.29 -4.48
CA PHE A 108 8.53 -15.98 -4.66
C PHE A 108 8.72 -17.05 -3.58
N THR A 109 9.54 -18.03 -3.92
CA THR A 109 9.84 -19.11 -2.98
C THR A 109 11.16 -18.90 -2.27
N PRO A 110 11.15 -18.91 -0.94
CA PRO A 110 12.37 -18.81 -0.17
C PRO A 110 13.28 -20.02 -0.37
N ILE A 111 14.57 -19.75 -0.57
CA ILE A 111 15.60 -20.77 -0.70
C ILE A 111 16.82 -20.42 0.16
N ASN A 112 17.68 -21.40 0.40
CA ASN A 112 19.00 -21.12 0.97
C ASN A 112 19.86 -20.39 -0.05
N PRO A 113 20.68 -19.42 0.38
CA PRO A 113 21.60 -18.72 -0.51
C PRO A 113 22.50 -19.71 -1.24
N PRO A 114 22.77 -19.53 -2.56
CA PRO A 114 23.73 -20.34 -3.29
C PRO A 114 25.16 -20.07 -2.79
N ASP A 115 26.04 -21.04 -2.90
CA ASP A 115 27.45 -20.93 -2.50
C ASP A 115 28.19 -19.78 -3.24
N GLN A 116 27.80 -19.51 -4.47
CA GLN A 116 28.31 -18.42 -5.30
C GLN A 116 27.16 -17.62 -5.90
N PRO A 117 26.72 -16.54 -5.20
CA PRO A 117 25.66 -15.69 -5.73
C PRO A 117 26.18 -14.89 -6.95
N PRO A 118 25.35 -14.68 -8.01
CA PRO A 118 25.71 -13.86 -9.14
C PRO A 118 25.89 -12.40 -8.73
N GLU A 119 26.92 -11.74 -9.27
CA GLU A 119 27.13 -10.31 -9.11
C GLU A 119 26.25 -9.55 -10.12
N ILE A 120 25.18 -8.92 -9.64
CA ILE A 120 24.20 -8.28 -10.52
C ILE A 120 24.49 -6.80 -10.71
N VAL A 121 24.72 -6.03 -9.64
CA VAL A 121 24.91 -4.56 -9.70
C VAL A 121 25.73 -4.05 -8.52
N LYS A 122 26.50 -2.98 -8.74
CA LYS A 122 27.18 -2.23 -7.67
C LYS A 122 26.14 -1.50 -6.79
N GLU A 123 26.46 -1.40 -5.52
CA GLU A 123 25.53 -0.95 -4.46
C GLU A 123 25.03 0.50 -4.62
N SER A 124 25.84 1.39 -5.20
CA SER A 124 25.53 2.82 -5.30
C SER A 124 24.57 3.19 -6.46
N GLU A 125 24.46 2.35 -7.46
CA GLU A 125 23.70 2.68 -8.68
C GLU A 125 22.17 2.75 -8.46
N PRO A 126 21.52 1.82 -7.72
CA PRO A 126 20.09 1.87 -7.48
C PRO A 126 19.66 3.10 -6.69
N ILE A 127 20.47 3.57 -5.75
CA ILE A 127 20.17 4.75 -4.95
C ILE A 127 20.09 6.01 -5.83
N GLY A 128 21.01 6.17 -6.78
CA GLY A 128 21.00 7.30 -7.71
C GLY A 128 19.73 7.32 -8.57
N TRP A 129 19.34 6.19 -9.11
CA TRP A 129 18.11 6.02 -9.87
C TRP A 129 16.87 6.32 -9.00
N LEU A 130 16.82 5.79 -7.77
CA LEU A 130 15.71 6.00 -6.85
C LEU A 130 15.54 7.50 -6.53
N TYR A 131 16.63 8.23 -6.31
CA TYR A 131 16.57 9.68 -6.07
C TYR A 131 15.99 10.44 -7.25
N THR A 132 16.41 10.11 -8.47
CA THR A 132 16.00 10.86 -9.67
C THR A 132 14.61 10.51 -10.17
N GLN A 133 14.18 9.27 -10.05
CA GLN A 133 12.93 8.80 -10.65
C GLN A 133 11.74 8.75 -9.65
N VAL A 134 12.00 8.62 -8.35
CA VAL A 134 10.93 8.32 -7.38
C VAL A 134 10.87 9.32 -6.23
N LEU A 135 12.01 9.59 -5.59
CA LEU A 135 11.99 10.32 -4.32
C LEU A 135 11.66 11.81 -4.46
N GLN A 136 11.92 12.40 -5.62
CA GLN A 136 11.51 13.79 -5.87
C GLN A 136 10.00 13.92 -5.94
N THR A 137 9.32 13.00 -6.63
CA THR A 137 7.86 12.96 -6.68
C THR A 137 7.27 12.72 -5.29
N PHE A 138 7.82 11.75 -4.55
CA PHE A 138 7.41 11.46 -3.18
C PHE A 138 7.54 12.68 -2.25
N LEU A 139 8.64 13.44 -2.35
CA LEU A 139 8.83 14.67 -1.57
C LEU A 139 7.80 15.74 -1.95
N GLU A 140 7.52 15.91 -3.24
CA GLU A 140 6.60 16.96 -3.71
C GLU A 140 5.14 16.64 -3.32
N GLU A 141 4.70 15.38 -3.46
CA GLU A 141 3.40 14.93 -3.00
C GLU A 141 3.22 15.19 -1.49
N THR A 142 4.20 14.75 -0.69
CA THR A 142 4.18 14.97 0.77
C THR A 142 4.18 16.47 1.11
N ARG A 143 4.89 17.29 0.32
CA ARG A 143 4.93 18.75 0.52
C ARG A 143 3.56 19.39 0.31
N GLN A 144 2.86 19.02 -0.74
CA GLN A 144 1.52 19.55 -1.05
C GLN A 144 0.51 19.17 0.04
N GLU A 145 0.51 17.92 0.48
CA GLU A 145 -0.34 17.45 1.57
C GLU A 145 -0.05 18.21 2.87
N ARG A 146 1.23 18.34 3.23
CA ARG A 146 1.65 19.02 4.45
C ARG A 146 1.35 20.52 4.43
N LEU A 147 1.52 21.20 3.29
CA LEU A 147 1.16 22.61 3.15
C LEU A 147 -0.34 22.81 3.42
N SER A 148 -1.20 22.00 2.82
CA SER A 148 -2.65 22.06 3.04
C SER A 148 -3.03 21.83 4.50
N GLU A 149 -2.40 20.86 5.16
CA GLU A 149 -2.62 20.57 6.57
C GLU A 149 -2.18 21.74 7.47
N VAL A 150 -0.95 22.24 7.28
CA VAL A 150 -0.39 23.33 8.09
C VAL A 150 -1.19 24.64 7.89
N GLU A 151 -1.67 24.93 6.68
CA GLU A 151 -2.53 26.09 6.42
C GLU A 151 -3.85 25.99 7.17
N ARG A 152 -4.48 24.82 7.18
CA ARG A 152 -5.70 24.59 7.96
C ARG A 152 -5.47 24.79 9.45
N ILE A 153 -4.37 24.22 9.98
CA ILE A 153 -3.99 24.38 11.39
C ILE A 153 -3.71 25.85 11.70
N ALA A 154 -2.96 26.56 10.84
CA ALA A 154 -2.62 27.98 11.00
C ALA A 154 -3.86 28.85 11.10
N LYS A 155 -4.84 28.61 10.24
CA LYS A 155 -6.13 29.32 10.26
C LYS A 155 -6.88 29.12 11.59
N HIS A 156 -6.96 27.91 12.08
CA HIS A 156 -7.64 27.62 13.35
C HIS A 156 -6.89 28.23 14.55
N VAL A 157 -5.57 28.12 14.57
CA VAL A 157 -4.74 28.71 15.65
C VAL A 157 -4.89 30.24 15.66
N GLU A 158 -4.86 30.88 14.50
CA GLU A 158 -5.00 32.32 14.39
C GLU A 158 -6.38 32.81 14.87
N LEU A 159 -7.46 32.13 14.44
CA LEU A 159 -8.81 32.44 14.90
C LEU A 159 -8.95 32.29 16.42
N SER A 160 -8.50 31.18 16.99
CA SER A 160 -8.59 30.94 18.44
C SER A 160 -7.80 31.95 19.26
N LEU A 161 -6.57 32.28 18.84
CA LEU A 161 -5.74 33.23 19.57
C LEU A 161 -6.25 34.66 19.42
N THR A 162 -6.78 35.04 18.26
CA THR A 162 -7.42 36.35 18.07
C THR A 162 -8.63 36.49 18.98
N GLU A 163 -9.50 35.50 19.09
CA GLU A 163 -10.65 35.53 20.00
C GLU A 163 -10.24 35.63 21.46
N LEU A 164 -9.21 34.90 21.88
CA LEU A 164 -8.68 34.98 23.25
C LEU A 164 -8.06 36.37 23.55
N LEU A 165 -7.35 36.94 22.62
CA LEU A 165 -6.78 38.30 22.75
C LEU A 165 -7.88 39.36 22.86
N GLN A 166 -8.91 39.26 22.02
CA GLN A 166 -10.05 40.20 22.07
C GLN A 166 -10.77 40.12 23.42
N ARG A 167 -11.02 38.92 23.98
CA ARG A 167 -11.60 38.79 25.32
C ARG A 167 -10.73 39.38 26.40
N THR A 168 -9.39 39.22 26.28
CA THR A 168 -8.46 39.78 27.25
C THR A 168 -8.39 41.31 27.15
N ASP A 169 -8.52 41.90 25.95
CA ASP A 169 -8.64 43.34 25.74
C ASP A 169 -9.89 43.91 26.41
N GLU A 170 -11.03 43.18 26.32
CA GLU A 170 -12.25 43.57 27.03
C GLU A 170 -12.10 43.48 28.57
N GLU A 171 -11.37 42.48 29.07
CA GLU A 171 -11.04 42.34 30.50
C GLU A 171 -10.16 43.52 30.97
N ILE A 172 -9.16 43.89 30.18
CA ILE A 172 -8.30 45.08 30.45
C ILE A 172 -9.12 46.34 30.47
N GLY A 173 -9.99 46.56 29.47
CA GLY A 173 -10.89 47.72 29.43
C GLY A 173 -11.75 47.85 30.67
N LYS A 174 -12.42 46.79 31.08
CA LYS A 174 -13.24 46.75 32.29
C LYS A 174 -12.43 47.01 33.57
N ALA A 175 -11.23 46.39 33.68
CA ALA A 175 -10.37 46.59 34.84
C ALA A 175 -9.85 48.03 34.95
N ASN A 176 -9.61 48.69 33.84
CA ASN A 176 -9.24 50.11 33.80
C ASN A 176 -10.40 50.99 34.24
N GLU A 177 -11.63 50.79 33.76
CA GLU A 177 -12.82 51.51 34.23
C GLU A 177 -13.03 51.32 35.74
N ASP A 178 -12.88 50.10 36.24
CA ASP A 178 -13.01 49.79 37.67
C ASP A 178 -11.94 50.53 38.51
N LYS A 179 -10.72 50.61 37.99
CA LYS A 179 -9.61 51.36 38.62
C LYS A 179 -9.94 52.85 38.70
N GLU A 180 -10.44 53.45 37.61
CA GLU A 180 -10.87 54.88 37.59
C GLU A 180 -12.01 55.13 38.61
N LYS A 181 -12.91 54.17 38.80
CA LYS A 181 -14.01 54.24 39.77
C LYS A 181 -13.56 53.93 41.22
N GLY A 182 -12.29 53.59 41.42
CA GLY A 182 -11.74 53.30 42.75
C GLY A 182 -12.20 51.95 43.34
N VAL A 183 -12.61 50.96 42.50
CA VAL A 183 -13.08 49.64 42.94
C VAL A 183 -11.94 48.88 43.61
N PRO A 184 -12.12 48.34 44.81
CA PRO A 184 -11.06 47.55 45.49
C PRO A 184 -10.57 46.35 44.64
N GLY A 185 -9.26 46.20 44.53
CA GLY A 185 -8.64 45.09 43.80
C GLY A 185 -8.59 45.25 42.27
N ALA A 186 -8.98 46.40 41.71
CA ALA A 186 -8.96 46.69 40.27
C ALA A 186 -7.55 46.64 39.72
N ASP A 187 -6.55 47.20 40.42
CA ASP A 187 -5.14 47.16 40.00
C ASP A 187 -4.63 45.72 39.84
N GLY A 188 -4.99 44.81 40.77
CA GLY A 188 -4.58 43.42 40.68
C GLY A 188 -5.20 42.71 39.47
N ARG A 189 -6.49 42.96 39.18
CA ARG A 189 -7.17 42.40 37.99
C ARG A 189 -6.58 42.96 36.70
N LEU A 190 -6.28 44.25 36.65
CA LEU A 190 -5.62 44.87 35.49
C LEU A 190 -4.27 44.23 35.21
N ALA A 191 -3.38 44.14 36.22
CA ALA A 191 -2.06 43.54 36.07
C ALA A 191 -2.14 42.07 35.62
N GLN A 192 -3.11 41.31 36.13
CA GLN A 192 -3.33 39.93 35.72
C GLN A 192 -3.80 39.82 34.24
N ALA A 193 -4.72 40.70 33.81
CA ALA A 193 -5.22 40.70 32.44
C ALA A 193 -4.12 41.14 31.45
N GLU A 194 -3.30 42.16 31.79
CA GLU A 194 -2.17 42.60 30.99
C GLU A 194 -1.11 41.51 30.83
N ASN A 195 -0.77 40.80 31.92
CA ASN A 195 0.17 39.68 31.86
C ASN A 195 -0.36 38.57 30.95
N ARG A 196 -1.64 38.20 31.06
CA ARG A 196 -2.29 37.19 30.22
C ARG A 196 -2.27 37.60 28.75
N HIS A 197 -2.56 38.87 28.43
CA HIS A 197 -2.49 39.37 27.10
C HIS A 197 -1.06 39.27 26.52
N GLY A 198 -0.03 39.63 27.28
CA GLY A 198 1.37 39.47 26.90
C GLY A 198 1.75 38.00 26.61
N GLU A 199 1.30 37.06 27.45
CA GLU A 199 1.51 35.62 27.26
C GLU A 199 0.83 35.09 25.97
N LEU A 200 -0.40 35.56 25.67
CA LEU A 200 -1.12 35.17 24.45
C LEU A 200 -0.43 35.72 23.19
N LEU A 201 0.08 36.94 23.21
CA LEU A 201 0.88 37.48 22.10
C LEU A 201 2.16 36.67 21.87
N ALA A 202 2.91 36.39 22.92
CA ALA A 202 4.11 35.55 22.82
C ALA A 202 3.81 34.15 22.28
N ARG A 203 2.71 33.56 22.73
CA ARG A 203 2.23 32.24 22.24
C ARG A 203 1.87 32.30 20.78
N ARG A 204 1.20 33.38 20.30
CA ARG A 204 0.85 33.56 18.90
C ARG A 204 2.09 33.61 18.01
N GLU A 205 3.09 34.38 18.38
CA GLU A 205 4.34 34.47 17.62
C GLU A 205 5.12 33.15 17.63
N MET A 206 5.20 32.44 18.75
CA MET A 206 5.80 31.11 18.83
C MET A 206 5.12 30.12 17.89
N ARG A 207 3.77 30.08 17.90
CA ARG A 207 3.02 29.16 17.05
C ARG A 207 3.16 29.47 15.57
N ARG A 208 3.20 30.76 15.20
CA ARG A 208 3.48 31.18 13.81
C ARG A 208 4.86 30.72 13.35
N ALA A 209 5.88 30.93 14.15
CA ALA A 209 7.24 30.50 13.84
C ALA A 209 7.38 28.98 13.75
N GLU A 210 6.68 28.25 14.61
CA GLU A 210 6.64 26.78 14.59
C GLU A 210 5.96 26.26 13.31
N LEU A 211 4.78 26.80 12.97
CA LEU A 211 4.04 26.44 11.76
C LEU A 211 4.83 26.78 10.48
N GLN A 212 5.58 27.88 10.48
CA GLN A 212 6.46 28.22 9.36
C GLN A 212 7.57 27.17 9.18
N ARG A 213 8.17 26.68 10.27
CA ARG A 213 9.16 25.60 10.20
C ARG A 213 8.55 24.27 9.75
N GLN A 214 7.33 23.96 10.15
CA GLN A 214 6.62 22.76 9.74
C GLN A 214 6.34 22.68 8.22
N ARG A 215 6.36 23.83 7.51
CA ARG A 215 6.24 23.90 6.04
C ARG A 215 7.50 23.50 5.31
N SER A 216 8.66 23.59 5.96
CA SER A 216 9.96 23.30 5.35
C SER A 216 10.23 21.80 5.44
N LEU A 217 10.02 21.08 4.35
CA LEU A 217 10.25 19.64 4.28
C LEU A 217 11.58 19.30 3.64
N THR A 218 12.26 18.33 4.21
CA THR A 218 13.55 17.82 3.72
C THR A 218 13.53 16.29 3.70
N LEU A 219 14.00 15.73 2.58
CA LEU A 219 14.26 14.30 2.46
C LEU A 219 15.56 13.98 3.21
N GLN A 220 15.49 13.06 4.19
CA GLN A 220 16.67 12.55 4.87
C GLN A 220 17.44 11.56 3.97
N ALA A 221 18.67 11.23 4.38
CA ALA A 221 19.44 10.19 3.72
C ALA A 221 18.66 8.88 3.65
N VAL A 222 18.60 8.30 2.46
CA VAL A 222 17.92 7.04 2.22
C VAL A 222 18.75 5.90 2.78
N GLU A 223 18.11 5.03 3.55
CA GLU A 223 18.74 3.91 4.21
C GLU A 223 18.37 2.61 3.50
N ARG A 224 19.37 1.86 3.04
CA ARG A 224 19.14 0.50 2.56
C ARG A 224 18.92 -0.43 3.76
N ILE A 225 17.80 -1.12 3.77
CA ILE A 225 17.41 -2.04 4.86
C ILE A 225 17.96 -3.43 4.59
N THR A 226 17.75 -3.94 3.38
CA THR A 226 18.13 -5.29 2.98
C THR A 226 18.17 -5.43 1.46
N SER A 227 18.75 -6.52 0.99
CA SER A 227 18.74 -6.94 -0.41
C SER A 227 18.26 -8.38 -0.51
N VAL A 228 17.53 -8.66 -1.57
CA VAL A 228 17.00 -9.98 -1.85
C VAL A 228 17.47 -10.41 -3.24
N LEU A 229 18.03 -11.61 -3.33
CA LEU A 229 18.43 -12.23 -4.59
C LEU A 229 17.27 -13.07 -5.13
N ILE A 230 16.90 -12.82 -6.37
CA ILE A 230 15.90 -13.59 -7.10
C ILE A 230 16.59 -14.41 -8.17
N LEU A 231 16.37 -15.72 -8.15
CA LEU A 231 16.91 -16.66 -9.14
C LEU A 231 15.78 -17.25 -9.98
N PRO A 232 16.02 -17.52 -11.27
CA PRO A 232 15.09 -18.30 -12.08
C PRO A 232 14.83 -19.66 -11.43
N HIS A 233 13.55 -20.06 -11.40
CA HIS A 233 13.20 -21.39 -10.86
C HIS A 233 13.79 -22.49 -11.73
N PRO A 234 14.45 -23.53 -11.19
CA PRO A 234 15.05 -24.61 -11.97
C PRO A 234 14.08 -25.32 -12.90
N GLU A 235 12.83 -25.48 -12.47
CA GLU A 235 11.78 -26.17 -13.23
C GLU A 235 10.94 -25.24 -14.11
N ARG A 236 11.32 -23.94 -14.25
CA ARG A 236 10.50 -22.97 -15.01
C ARG A 236 10.28 -23.36 -16.48
N GLU A 237 11.21 -24.10 -17.08
CA GLU A 237 11.12 -24.59 -18.46
C GLU A 237 10.49 -25.98 -18.58
N ALA A 238 10.09 -26.59 -17.47
CA ALA A 238 9.35 -27.86 -17.50
C ALA A 238 8.06 -27.69 -18.32
N PRO A 239 7.70 -28.66 -19.21
CA PRO A 239 6.56 -28.50 -20.10
C PRO A 239 5.23 -28.21 -19.38
N GLU A 240 5.07 -28.72 -18.18
CA GLU A 240 3.89 -28.52 -17.33
C GLU A 240 3.82 -27.08 -16.81
N VAL A 241 4.96 -26.54 -16.31
CA VAL A 241 5.06 -25.18 -15.79
C VAL A 241 4.96 -24.16 -16.92
N ARG A 242 5.64 -24.41 -18.06
CA ARG A 242 5.62 -23.51 -19.21
C ARG A 242 4.24 -23.25 -19.78
N ARG A 243 3.33 -24.26 -19.72
CA ARG A 243 1.96 -24.15 -20.25
C ARG A 243 1.04 -23.29 -19.39
N ILE A 244 1.35 -23.12 -18.12
CA ILE A 244 0.50 -22.42 -17.16
C ILE A 244 1.05 -21.05 -16.76
N ARG A 245 2.22 -20.67 -17.28
CA ARG A 245 2.75 -19.31 -17.04
C ARG A 245 1.83 -18.26 -17.69
N PRO A 246 1.58 -17.13 -16.99
CA PRO A 246 0.81 -16.02 -17.54
C PRO A 246 1.41 -15.50 -18.85
N ASN A 247 0.54 -15.04 -19.75
CA ASN A 247 0.90 -14.34 -20.97
C ASN A 247 0.29 -12.94 -20.88
N LEU A 248 1.11 -11.90 -20.93
CA LEU A 248 0.71 -10.49 -20.78
C LEU A 248 -0.46 -10.10 -21.69
N GLU A 249 -0.41 -10.51 -22.96
CA GLU A 249 -1.48 -10.18 -23.92
C GLU A 249 -2.83 -10.83 -23.53
N THR A 250 -2.77 -12.07 -23.06
CA THR A 250 -3.94 -12.80 -22.60
C THR A 250 -4.52 -12.20 -21.31
N GLU A 251 -3.64 -11.74 -20.44
CA GLU A 251 -3.97 -11.10 -19.16
C GLU A 251 -4.66 -9.75 -19.38
N GLU A 252 -4.10 -8.87 -20.23
CA GLU A 252 -4.73 -7.58 -20.58
C GLU A 252 -6.13 -7.73 -21.16
N ILE A 253 -6.33 -8.74 -22.03
CA ILE A 253 -7.65 -9.05 -22.61
C ILE A 253 -8.61 -9.51 -21.51
N ALA A 254 -8.18 -10.39 -20.62
CA ALA A 254 -9.00 -10.92 -19.55
C ALA A 254 -9.39 -9.82 -18.55
N MET A 255 -8.46 -8.95 -18.19
CA MET A 255 -8.70 -7.79 -17.34
C MET A 255 -9.78 -6.89 -17.91
N ARG A 256 -9.65 -6.50 -19.18
CA ARG A 256 -10.62 -5.65 -19.84
C ARG A 256 -12.01 -6.27 -19.87
N VAL A 257 -12.15 -7.54 -20.27
CA VAL A 257 -13.43 -8.25 -20.31
C VAL A 257 -14.09 -8.32 -18.94
N THR A 258 -13.29 -8.57 -17.90
CA THR A 258 -13.78 -8.63 -16.52
C THR A 258 -14.27 -7.26 -16.03
N MET A 259 -13.53 -6.19 -16.31
CA MET A 259 -13.92 -4.83 -15.93
C MET A 259 -15.21 -4.42 -16.64
N GLU A 260 -15.30 -4.62 -17.96
CA GLU A 260 -16.50 -4.35 -18.74
C GLU A 260 -17.73 -5.12 -18.21
N TYR A 261 -17.56 -6.37 -17.82
CA TYR A 261 -18.61 -7.18 -17.22
C TYR A 261 -19.14 -6.60 -15.89
N GLU A 262 -18.24 -6.26 -14.96
CA GLU A 262 -18.63 -5.71 -13.65
C GLU A 262 -19.28 -4.33 -13.80
N GLU A 263 -18.74 -3.45 -14.66
CA GLU A 263 -19.28 -2.13 -14.94
C GLU A 263 -20.69 -2.21 -15.59
N ALA A 264 -20.89 -3.15 -16.52
CA ALA A 264 -22.20 -3.41 -17.12
C ALA A 264 -23.27 -3.87 -16.10
N HIS A 265 -22.82 -4.42 -14.96
CA HIS A 265 -23.69 -4.78 -13.82
C HIS A 265 -23.83 -3.64 -12.79
N GLY A 266 -23.41 -2.41 -13.13
CA GLY A 266 -23.57 -1.22 -12.29
C GLY A 266 -22.58 -1.12 -11.14
N ARG A 267 -21.54 -1.94 -11.11
CA ARG A 267 -20.53 -1.95 -10.07
C ARG A 267 -19.41 -0.94 -10.34
N LYS A 268 -18.78 -0.43 -9.30
CA LYS A 268 -17.60 0.45 -9.39
C LYS A 268 -16.35 -0.38 -9.33
N VAL A 269 -15.58 -0.41 -10.42
CA VAL A 269 -14.37 -1.22 -10.55
C VAL A 269 -13.13 -0.35 -10.43
N HIS A 270 -12.11 -0.85 -9.72
CA HIS A 270 -10.80 -0.25 -9.63
C HIS A 270 -9.74 -1.32 -9.89
N ASP A 271 -8.86 -1.01 -10.82
CA ASP A 271 -7.68 -1.81 -11.12
C ASP A 271 -6.61 -1.60 -10.06
N VAL A 272 -6.10 -2.70 -9.49
CA VAL A 272 -5.08 -2.71 -8.45
C VAL A 272 -3.99 -3.77 -8.71
N HIS A 273 -3.96 -4.38 -9.92
CA HIS A 273 -3.04 -5.47 -10.25
C HIS A 273 -1.56 -5.13 -9.98
N GLU A 274 -1.13 -3.89 -10.28
CA GLU A 274 0.24 -3.44 -10.02
C GLU A 274 0.62 -3.40 -8.54
N LYS A 275 -0.36 -3.41 -7.62
CA LYS A 275 -0.13 -3.31 -6.17
C LYS A 275 0.19 -4.65 -5.51
N ASN A 276 0.11 -5.75 -6.25
CA ASN A 276 0.34 -7.12 -5.78
C ASN A 276 -0.35 -7.43 -4.44
N LEU A 277 -1.64 -7.12 -4.37
CA LEU A 277 -2.46 -7.33 -3.17
C LEU A 277 -2.97 -8.77 -3.05
N GLY A 278 -2.66 -9.64 -4.03
CA GLY A 278 -3.18 -11.00 -4.15
C GLY A 278 -4.55 -11.04 -4.81
N TYR A 279 -4.91 -9.99 -5.55
CA TYR A 279 -6.05 -9.88 -6.46
C TYR A 279 -5.84 -8.68 -7.39
N ASP A 280 -6.47 -8.69 -8.55
CA ASP A 280 -6.26 -7.73 -9.63
C ASP A 280 -7.22 -6.55 -9.59
N LEU A 281 -8.48 -6.78 -9.20
CA LEU A 281 -9.53 -5.76 -9.20
C LEU A 281 -10.25 -5.70 -7.86
N THR A 282 -10.72 -4.50 -7.52
CA THR A 282 -11.79 -4.33 -6.53
C THR A 282 -13.06 -3.88 -7.22
N SER A 283 -14.19 -4.50 -6.90
CA SER A 283 -15.49 -4.15 -7.45
C SER A 283 -16.50 -3.95 -6.32
N LEU A 284 -17.08 -2.76 -6.27
CA LEU A 284 -18.04 -2.36 -5.25
C LEU A 284 -19.43 -2.18 -5.90
N ASP A 285 -20.41 -2.86 -5.36
CA ASP A 285 -21.80 -2.60 -5.66
C ASP A 285 -22.28 -1.38 -4.86
N PRO A 286 -22.64 -0.27 -5.49
CA PRO A 286 -23.04 0.95 -4.79
C PRO A 286 -24.38 0.84 -4.05
N ASP A 287 -25.25 -0.09 -4.47
CA ASP A 287 -26.59 -0.24 -3.92
C ASP A 287 -26.61 -1.18 -2.69
N SER A 288 -25.91 -2.30 -2.78
CA SER A 288 -25.83 -3.29 -1.69
C SER A 288 -24.64 -3.10 -0.76
N GLY A 289 -23.59 -2.38 -1.21
CA GLY A 289 -22.30 -2.28 -0.51
C GLY A 289 -21.45 -3.55 -0.61
N GLU A 290 -21.82 -4.53 -1.45
CA GLU A 290 -21.03 -5.75 -1.64
C GLU A 290 -19.69 -5.42 -2.29
N LEU A 291 -18.61 -5.78 -1.62
CA LEU A 291 -17.23 -5.69 -2.13
C LEU A 291 -16.81 -7.05 -2.68
N ARG A 292 -16.24 -7.04 -3.90
CA ARG A 292 -15.54 -8.17 -4.51
C ARG A 292 -14.06 -7.85 -4.66
N LEU A 293 -13.21 -8.75 -4.19
CA LEU A 293 -11.79 -8.81 -4.48
C LEU A 293 -11.64 -9.86 -5.60
N ILE A 294 -11.26 -9.41 -6.79
CA ILE A 294 -11.35 -10.24 -7.99
C ILE A 294 -9.94 -10.56 -8.49
N GLU A 295 -9.64 -11.84 -8.58
CA GLU A 295 -8.50 -12.37 -9.32
C GLU A 295 -8.93 -12.72 -10.72
N VAL A 296 -8.15 -12.32 -11.72
CA VAL A 296 -8.47 -12.51 -13.15
C VAL A 296 -7.46 -13.44 -13.79
N LYS A 297 -7.95 -14.49 -14.45
CA LYS A 297 -7.12 -15.43 -15.20
C LYS A 297 -7.56 -15.51 -16.64
N GLY A 298 -6.64 -15.24 -17.58
CA GLY A 298 -6.84 -15.36 -19.01
C GLY A 298 -6.29 -16.67 -19.57
N LEU A 299 -7.04 -17.30 -20.46
CA LEU A 299 -6.60 -18.48 -21.23
C LEU A 299 -6.73 -18.18 -22.72
N ALA A 300 -5.65 -18.41 -23.49
CA ALA A 300 -5.66 -18.25 -24.93
C ALA A 300 -6.64 -19.19 -25.62
N ALA A 301 -6.81 -20.43 -25.10
CA ALA A 301 -7.69 -21.48 -25.62
C ALA A 301 -9.03 -21.56 -24.84
N ALA A 302 -9.96 -22.41 -25.33
CA ALA A 302 -11.26 -22.63 -24.73
C ALA A 302 -11.22 -23.34 -23.35
N ALA A 303 -10.17 -24.11 -23.10
CA ALA A 303 -9.94 -24.84 -21.85
C ALA A 303 -8.45 -24.83 -21.51
N GLY A 304 -8.12 -25.03 -20.26
CA GLY A 304 -6.75 -25.06 -19.80
C GLY A 304 -6.64 -25.16 -18.30
N THR A 305 -5.44 -24.93 -17.82
CA THR A 305 -5.09 -24.90 -16.39
C THR A 305 -4.70 -23.47 -16.04
N ILE A 306 -5.17 -22.98 -14.92
CA ILE A 306 -4.80 -21.68 -14.36
C ILE A 306 -3.85 -21.86 -13.19
N LEU A 307 -3.01 -20.86 -12.97
CA LEU A 307 -2.04 -20.81 -11.89
C LEU A 307 -2.45 -19.72 -10.90
N LEU A 308 -2.38 -20.03 -9.61
CA LEU A 308 -2.37 -19.01 -8.56
C LEU A 308 -0.97 -18.89 -7.98
N THR A 309 -0.54 -17.66 -7.73
CA THR A 309 0.67 -17.42 -6.96
C THR A 309 0.41 -17.72 -5.48
N PRO A 310 1.45 -17.90 -4.66
CA PRO A 310 1.29 -18.13 -3.22
C PRO A 310 0.53 -16.99 -2.52
N ASN A 311 0.72 -15.73 -2.98
CA ASN A 311 0.03 -14.58 -2.41
C ASN A 311 -1.48 -14.60 -2.75
N GLU A 312 -1.84 -14.86 -4.01
CA GLU A 312 -3.23 -14.99 -4.45
C GLU A 312 -3.95 -16.11 -3.70
N GLN A 313 -3.33 -17.29 -3.58
CA GLN A 313 -3.89 -18.42 -2.84
C GLN A 313 -4.12 -18.07 -1.36
N ARG A 314 -3.13 -17.47 -0.70
CA ARG A 314 -3.22 -17.05 0.69
C ARG A 314 -4.35 -16.05 0.90
N VAL A 315 -4.47 -15.03 0.01
CA VAL A 315 -5.52 -14.02 0.12
C VAL A 315 -6.89 -14.63 -0.17
N ALA A 316 -7.00 -15.58 -1.10
CA ALA A 316 -8.24 -16.30 -1.35
C ALA A 316 -8.71 -17.09 -0.11
N GLU A 317 -7.78 -17.73 0.61
CA GLU A 317 -8.06 -18.44 1.87
C GLU A 317 -8.47 -17.48 3.01
N ASP A 318 -7.84 -16.30 3.09
CA ASP A 318 -8.12 -15.30 4.12
C ASP A 318 -9.45 -14.57 3.90
N ARG A 319 -9.83 -14.35 2.63
CA ARG A 319 -10.94 -13.46 2.23
C ARG A 319 -12.19 -14.17 1.73
N ARG A 320 -12.16 -15.44 1.59
CA ARG A 320 -13.28 -16.36 1.27
C ARG A 320 -14.56 -15.72 0.72
N ASP A 321 -15.33 -15.06 1.59
CA ASP A 321 -16.68 -14.54 1.31
C ASP A 321 -16.70 -13.40 0.30
N CYS A 322 -15.63 -12.64 0.18
CA CYS A 322 -15.51 -11.52 -0.77
C CYS A 322 -14.47 -11.75 -1.86
N TYR A 323 -13.81 -12.91 -1.91
CA TYR A 323 -12.83 -13.25 -2.93
C TYR A 323 -13.48 -14.00 -4.09
N TRP A 324 -13.21 -13.54 -5.31
CA TRP A 324 -13.77 -14.04 -6.55
C TRP A 324 -12.68 -14.35 -7.56
N LEU A 325 -12.85 -15.40 -8.32
CA LEU A 325 -12.00 -15.77 -9.45
C LEU A 325 -12.79 -15.64 -10.73
N TYR A 326 -12.28 -14.82 -11.65
CA TYR A 326 -12.84 -14.60 -12.98
C TYR A 326 -11.93 -15.23 -14.02
N ILE A 327 -12.47 -16.06 -14.89
CA ILE A 327 -11.72 -16.78 -15.90
C ILE A 327 -12.25 -16.39 -17.26
N VAL A 328 -11.36 -15.88 -18.11
CA VAL A 328 -11.65 -15.53 -19.50
C VAL A 328 -10.93 -16.52 -20.40
N THR A 329 -11.67 -17.28 -21.18
CA THR A 329 -11.15 -18.26 -22.15
C THR A 329 -11.18 -17.72 -23.56
N ASN A 330 -10.51 -18.38 -24.51
CA ASN A 330 -10.43 -17.98 -25.92
C ASN A 330 -9.91 -16.56 -26.14
N CYS A 331 -9.01 -16.07 -25.30
CA CYS A 331 -8.46 -14.72 -25.44
C CYS A 331 -7.75 -14.48 -26.77
N ALA A 332 -7.26 -15.53 -27.44
CA ALA A 332 -6.60 -15.42 -28.74
C ALA A 332 -7.56 -15.17 -29.92
N ASP A 333 -8.87 -15.42 -29.77
CA ASP A 333 -9.87 -15.33 -30.87
C ASP A 333 -11.10 -14.55 -30.40
N LYS A 334 -12.00 -15.21 -29.67
CA LYS A 334 -13.21 -14.62 -29.13
C LYS A 334 -13.24 -14.78 -27.60
N PRO A 335 -12.77 -13.76 -26.86
CA PRO A 335 -12.74 -13.82 -25.41
C PRO A 335 -14.12 -14.14 -24.82
N THR A 336 -14.16 -15.11 -23.93
CA THR A 336 -15.42 -15.60 -23.32
C THR A 336 -15.25 -15.67 -21.81
N LEU A 337 -15.97 -14.82 -21.07
CA LEU A 337 -16.00 -14.88 -19.63
C LEU A 337 -16.75 -16.14 -19.17
N GLN A 338 -16.13 -16.90 -18.28
CA GLN A 338 -16.77 -18.04 -17.62
C GLN A 338 -17.60 -17.54 -16.42
N GLU A 339 -18.47 -18.40 -15.88
CA GLU A 339 -19.23 -18.07 -14.67
C GLU A 339 -18.28 -17.67 -13.53
N PRO A 340 -18.45 -16.48 -12.93
CA PRO A 340 -17.58 -16.04 -11.83
C PRO A 340 -17.63 -16.98 -10.62
N VAL A 341 -16.47 -17.32 -10.11
CA VAL A 341 -16.32 -18.28 -9.03
C VAL A 341 -16.11 -17.55 -7.72
N LYS A 342 -17.09 -17.62 -6.82
CA LYS A 342 -16.96 -17.16 -5.44
C LYS A 342 -16.23 -18.18 -4.59
N ASP A 343 -15.33 -17.71 -3.69
CA ASP A 343 -14.54 -18.56 -2.78
C ASP A 343 -13.78 -19.68 -3.53
N PRO A 344 -12.82 -19.35 -4.42
CA PRO A 344 -12.06 -20.34 -5.14
C PRO A 344 -11.18 -21.21 -4.23
N ALA A 345 -10.88 -20.76 -3.01
CA ALA A 345 -10.13 -21.56 -2.04
C ALA A 345 -10.86 -22.80 -1.53
N ARG A 346 -12.14 -22.99 -1.89
CA ARG A 346 -12.89 -24.21 -1.58
C ARG A 346 -12.53 -25.41 -2.46
N PHE A 347 -11.82 -25.20 -3.58
CA PHE A 347 -11.40 -26.26 -4.50
C PHE A 347 -10.07 -26.88 -4.08
N ASP A 348 -9.83 -28.11 -4.50
CA ASP A 348 -8.58 -28.84 -4.25
C ASP A 348 -7.51 -28.37 -5.25
N TRP A 349 -6.71 -27.39 -4.83
CA TRP A 349 -5.57 -26.89 -5.59
C TRP A 349 -4.37 -27.84 -5.46
N HIS A 350 -3.66 -28.06 -6.55
CA HIS A 350 -2.48 -28.92 -6.57
C HIS A 350 -1.20 -28.10 -6.64
N GLU A 351 -0.20 -28.43 -5.81
CA GLU A 351 1.14 -27.86 -5.94
C GLU A 351 1.79 -28.27 -7.26
N VAL A 352 2.25 -27.28 -8.02
CA VAL A 352 2.90 -27.49 -9.33
C VAL A 352 4.38 -27.78 -9.17
N THR A 353 4.98 -27.19 -8.14
CA THR A 353 6.40 -27.33 -7.81
C THR A 353 6.52 -27.51 -6.31
N LYS A 354 7.67 -28.00 -5.81
CA LYS A 354 7.96 -27.97 -4.36
C LYS A 354 7.97 -26.55 -3.77
N VAL A 355 7.63 -25.63 -4.59
CA VAL A 355 7.56 -24.22 -4.38
C VAL A 355 6.18 -23.75 -4.76
N ALA A 356 5.38 -23.54 -3.77
CA ALA A 356 3.96 -23.19 -3.68
C ALA A 356 3.38 -22.31 -4.82
N HIS A 357 3.16 -22.92 -5.98
CA HIS A 357 2.19 -22.43 -6.96
C HIS A 357 1.11 -23.49 -7.09
N TYR A 358 -0.15 -23.04 -7.23
CA TYR A 358 -1.32 -23.90 -7.23
C TYR A 358 -2.02 -23.83 -8.57
N TYR A 359 -2.46 -24.98 -9.11
CA TYR A 359 -3.25 -25.00 -10.32
C TYR A 359 -4.57 -25.75 -10.13
N LEU A 360 -5.54 -25.40 -10.95
CA LEU A 360 -6.81 -26.12 -11.05
C LEU A 360 -7.28 -26.12 -12.50
N SER A 361 -7.82 -27.24 -12.98
CA SER A 361 -8.41 -27.29 -14.32
C SER A 361 -9.73 -26.54 -14.36
N VAL A 362 -9.89 -25.66 -15.35
CA VAL A 362 -11.10 -24.84 -15.51
C VAL A 362 -12.35 -25.70 -15.68
N ASP A 363 -12.24 -26.86 -16.35
CA ASP A 363 -13.35 -27.78 -16.57
C ASP A 363 -13.98 -28.32 -15.28
N THR A 364 -13.22 -28.29 -14.16
CA THR A 364 -13.71 -28.75 -12.86
C THR A 364 -14.45 -27.67 -12.08
N MET A 365 -14.31 -26.40 -12.47
CA MET A 365 -14.84 -25.26 -11.72
C MET A 365 -16.06 -24.62 -12.35
N THR A 366 -16.08 -24.47 -13.68
CA THR A 366 -17.02 -23.58 -14.36
C THR A 366 -17.80 -24.27 -15.46
N LYS A 367 -19.00 -23.77 -15.71
CA LYS A 367 -19.76 -24.04 -16.93
C LYS A 367 -19.73 -22.77 -17.80
N PRO A 368 -19.69 -22.90 -19.14
CA PRO A 368 -19.82 -21.74 -20.03
C PRO A 368 -21.08 -20.94 -19.68
N MET A 369 -20.94 -19.62 -19.52
CA MET A 369 -22.07 -18.73 -19.33
C MET A 369 -22.86 -18.66 -20.64
N GLN A 370 -24.11 -19.07 -20.63
CA GLN A 370 -25.03 -18.84 -21.74
C GLN A 370 -25.52 -17.37 -21.65
N ILE A 371 -24.88 -16.49 -22.41
CA ILE A 371 -25.41 -15.14 -22.62
C ILE A 371 -26.59 -15.29 -23.56
N SER A 372 -27.80 -15.06 -23.06
CA SER A 372 -28.95 -14.95 -23.94
C SER A 372 -28.78 -13.68 -24.79
N GLU A 373 -28.81 -13.83 -26.12
CA GLU A 373 -28.66 -12.74 -27.09
C GLU A 373 -29.74 -11.64 -26.97
N ASP A 374 -30.74 -11.83 -26.12
CA ASP A 374 -31.92 -10.94 -25.99
C ASP A 374 -31.66 -9.65 -25.17
N LYS A 375 -30.46 -9.36 -24.70
CA LYS A 375 -30.18 -8.12 -23.95
C LYS A 375 -29.16 -7.17 -24.57
N LEU A 376 -28.75 -7.39 -25.81
CA LEU A 376 -27.90 -6.47 -26.57
C LEU A 376 -28.70 -5.74 -27.65
N ASP A 377 -29.82 -5.12 -27.28
CA ASP A 377 -30.44 -4.09 -28.12
C ASP A 377 -29.66 -2.77 -27.94
N TYR A 378 -28.69 -2.57 -28.81
CA TYR A 378 -28.08 -1.26 -29.03
C TYR A 378 -29.15 -0.31 -29.56
N LYS A 379 -29.67 0.55 -28.71
CA LYS A 379 -30.37 1.75 -29.20
C LYS A 379 -29.35 2.62 -29.92
N LYS A 380 -29.60 2.77 -31.23
CA LYS A 380 -28.94 3.75 -32.09
C LYS A 380 -29.08 5.17 -31.59
#